data_1cb727b442099d58daeb75b5fc1eb627
#
_entry.id   1cb727b442099d58daeb75b5fc1eb627
#
_cell.length_a   1.000
_cell.length_b   1.000
_cell.length_c   1.000
_cell.angle_alpha   90.00
_cell.angle_beta   90.00
_cell.angle_gamma   90.00
#
_symmetry.space_group_name_H-M   'P 1'
#
loop_
_entity.id
_entity.type
_entity.pdbx_description
1 polymer ?
#
loop_
_entity_poly.entity_id
_entity_poly.type
_entity_poly.pdbx_seq_one_letter_code
_entity_poly.pdbx_strand_id
1 'polypeptide(L)'
;MSKTDKIPSHVAIIMDGNGRWARARGLERHEGHRAGVNSLRNVIARAARNPGVRYLTLYVFSTENWGRPQEEVDMLMELLCRSIVNELDELLREQVKVVVIGERAGMSKTVVEHIELIERETAACTELTILLCINYSSRGELTRAARRLAEKAVSGELSPAEITPETIAGELYTGGIPDPDL
;
A
#
# COMPACT_ATOMS: atom_id res chain seq x y z
N MET A 1 24.29 10.53 27.20
CA MET A 1 23.94 9.30 26.50
C MET A 1 23.35 9.72 25.17
N SER A 2 24.08 9.50 24.08
CA SER A 2 23.60 9.77 22.72
C SER A 2 22.31 8.97 22.48
N LYS A 3 21.21 9.64 22.11
CA LYS A 3 20.10 8.97 21.46
C LYS A 3 20.67 8.38 20.18
N THR A 4 20.92 7.07 20.15
CA THR A 4 21.09 6.36 18.89
C THR A 4 19.80 6.58 18.13
N ASP A 5 19.84 7.34 17.05
CA ASP A 5 18.73 7.51 16.14
C ASP A 5 18.37 6.11 15.64
N LYS A 6 17.32 5.52 16.21
CA LYS A 6 16.81 4.23 15.76
C LYS A 6 16.24 4.45 14.37
N ILE A 7 16.79 3.78 13.39
CA ILE A 7 16.20 3.72 12.05
C ILE A 7 14.84 3.05 12.18
N PRO A 8 13.73 3.66 11.68
CA PRO A 8 12.42 3.04 11.70
C PRO A 8 12.43 1.76 10.85
N SER A 9 11.90 0.69 11.36
CA SER A 9 11.77 -0.57 10.63
C SER A 9 10.60 -0.54 9.64
N HIS A 10 9.54 0.18 10.00
CA HIS A 10 8.36 0.36 9.16
C HIS A 10 8.03 1.85 9.01
N VAL A 11 8.02 2.32 7.78
CA VAL A 11 7.65 3.70 7.42
C VAL A 11 6.37 3.70 6.62
N ALA A 12 5.39 4.54 7.00
CA ALA A 12 4.15 4.73 6.25
C ALA A 12 4.10 6.14 5.64
N ILE A 13 3.75 6.24 4.37
CA ILE A 13 3.73 7.50 3.61
C ILE A 13 2.37 7.71 2.97
N ILE A 14 1.75 8.85 3.26
CA ILE A 14 0.57 9.32 2.54
C ILE A 14 1.06 10.11 1.32
N MET A 15 0.73 9.61 0.13
CA MET A 15 1.14 10.22 -1.14
C MET A 15 0.18 11.34 -1.55
N ASP A 16 0.25 12.46 -0.84
CA ASP A 16 -0.59 13.64 -1.07
C ASP A 16 0.22 14.82 -1.65
N GLY A 17 -0.51 15.80 -2.18
CA GLY A 17 0.05 17.05 -2.64
C GLY A 17 0.38 17.11 -4.13
N ASN A 18 0.31 16.03 -4.89
CA ASN A 18 0.65 15.98 -6.32
C ASN A 18 -0.09 17.04 -7.15
N GLY A 19 -1.41 17.17 -6.95
CA GLY A 19 -2.21 18.20 -7.64
C GLY A 19 -1.86 19.62 -7.22
N ARG A 20 -1.53 19.86 -5.95
CA ARG A 20 -1.07 21.17 -5.45
C ARG A 20 0.30 21.53 -6.02
N TRP A 21 1.19 20.55 -6.09
CA TRP A 21 2.52 20.69 -6.67
C TRP A 21 2.45 21.09 -8.17
N ALA A 22 1.59 20.44 -8.96
CA ALA A 22 1.38 20.76 -10.37
C ALA A 22 0.82 22.17 -10.52
N ARG A 23 -0.25 22.52 -9.79
CA ARG A 23 -0.87 23.83 -9.83
C ARG A 23 0.10 24.97 -9.52
N ALA A 24 0.95 24.80 -8.52
CA ALA A 24 1.96 25.80 -8.14
C ALA A 24 3.00 26.04 -9.24
N ARG A 25 3.06 25.19 -10.27
CA ARG A 25 3.97 25.25 -11.42
C ARG A 25 3.25 25.57 -12.75
N GLY A 26 1.95 25.84 -12.70
CA GLY A 26 1.15 26.04 -13.91
C GLY A 26 0.99 24.78 -14.78
N LEU A 27 1.17 23.61 -14.16
CA LEU A 27 1.10 22.30 -14.83
C LEU A 27 -0.27 21.66 -14.60
N GLU A 28 -0.64 20.78 -15.51
CA GLU A 28 -1.83 19.96 -15.39
C GLU A 28 -1.69 18.96 -14.22
N ARG A 29 -2.82 18.59 -13.61
CA ARG A 29 -2.85 17.72 -12.43
C ARG A 29 -2.15 16.37 -12.64
N HIS A 30 -2.29 15.80 -13.84
CA HIS A 30 -1.67 14.53 -14.21
C HIS A 30 -0.13 14.59 -14.20
N GLU A 31 0.48 15.73 -14.51
CA GLU A 31 1.92 15.91 -14.43
C GLU A 31 2.43 15.80 -12.98
N GLY A 32 1.62 16.29 -12.02
CA GLY A 32 1.90 16.11 -10.60
C GLY A 32 1.91 14.65 -10.18
N HIS A 33 0.97 13.85 -10.68
CA HIS A 33 0.93 12.40 -10.41
C HIS A 33 2.15 11.68 -10.99
N ARG A 34 2.57 12.02 -12.22
CA ARG A 34 3.81 11.49 -12.84
C ARG A 34 5.05 11.86 -12.03
N ALA A 35 5.16 13.11 -11.59
CA ALA A 35 6.26 13.56 -10.72
C ALA A 35 6.26 12.81 -9.38
N GLY A 36 5.07 12.53 -8.83
CA GLY A 36 4.90 11.72 -7.61
C GLY A 36 5.45 10.30 -7.78
N VAL A 37 5.18 9.63 -8.91
CA VAL A 37 5.75 8.30 -9.21
C VAL A 37 7.27 8.35 -9.24
N ASN A 38 7.88 9.37 -9.87
CA ASN A 38 9.34 9.51 -9.90
C ASN A 38 9.93 9.73 -8.49
N SER A 39 9.24 10.51 -7.65
CA SER A 39 9.64 10.69 -6.25
C SER A 39 9.57 9.38 -5.48
N LEU A 40 8.52 8.59 -5.72
CA LEU A 40 8.32 7.30 -5.08
C LEU A 40 9.44 6.31 -5.43
N ARG A 41 9.87 6.23 -6.69
CA ARG A 41 11.03 5.40 -7.10
C ARG A 41 12.25 5.69 -6.24
N ASN A 42 12.57 6.98 -6.03
CA ASN A 42 13.71 7.37 -5.20
C ASN A 42 13.54 6.95 -3.74
N VAL A 43 12.33 7.03 -3.20
CA VAL A 43 12.02 6.60 -1.83
C VAL A 43 12.20 5.09 -1.71
N ILE A 44 11.64 4.30 -2.63
CA ILE A 44 11.75 2.83 -2.65
C ILE A 44 13.22 2.42 -2.75
N ALA A 45 13.98 2.99 -3.70
CA ALA A 45 15.39 2.67 -3.88
C ALA A 45 16.23 3.00 -2.63
N ARG A 46 15.91 4.08 -1.93
CA ARG A 46 16.59 4.41 -0.66
C ARG A 46 16.20 3.48 0.48
N ALA A 47 14.92 3.11 0.58
CA ALA A 47 14.44 2.17 1.58
C ALA A 47 15.06 0.78 1.37
N ALA A 48 15.07 0.27 0.14
CA ALA A 48 15.66 -1.03 -0.19
C ALA A 48 17.16 -1.12 0.13
N ARG A 49 17.88 -0.01 0.01
CA ARG A 49 19.33 0.07 0.33
C ARG A 49 19.62 0.34 1.81
N ASN A 50 18.60 0.52 2.63
CA ASN A 50 18.74 0.73 4.05
C ASN A 50 18.28 -0.51 4.83
N PRO A 51 19.20 -1.35 5.33
CA PRO A 51 18.83 -2.62 5.99
C PRO A 51 18.04 -2.44 7.28
N GLY A 52 17.96 -1.21 7.80
CA GLY A 52 17.11 -0.87 8.95
C GLY A 52 15.63 -0.77 8.59
N VAL A 53 15.29 -0.45 7.33
CA VAL A 53 13.91 -0.32 6.85
C VAL A 53 13.48 -1.64 6.23
N ARG A 54 12.52 -2.30 6.83
CA ARG A 54 12.00 -3.61 6.38
C ARG A 54 10.63 -3.51 5.71
N TYR A 55 9.85 -2.48 6.04
CA TYR A 55 8.50 -2.27 5.53
C TYR A 55 8.28 -0.83 5.11
N LEU A 56 7.59 -0.66 3.99
CA LEU A 56 7.21 0.65 3.47
C LEU A 56 5.74 0.63 3.05
N THR A 57 4.87 1.26 3.83
CA THR A 57 3.45 1.41 3.49
C THR A 57 3.22 2.68 2.70
N LEU A 58 2.58 2.56 1.56
CA LEU A 58 2.32 3.65 0.62
C LEU A 58 0.83 3.79 0.38
N TYR A 59 0.26 4.93 0.80
CA TYR A 59 -1.15 5.24 0.59
C TYR A 59 -1.35 5.82 -0.82
N VAL A 60 -1.74 4.96 -1.78
CA VAL A 60 -1.75 5.29 -3.22
C VAL A 60 -3.13 5.73 -3.70
N PHE A 61 -4.18 4.94 -3.37
CA PHE A 61 -5.54 5.21 -3.84
C PHE A 61 -6.56 4.77 -2.79
N SER A 62 -7.29 5.75 -2.24
CA SER A 62 -8.31 5.49 -1.23
C SER A 62 -9.69 5.24 -1.85
N THR A 63 -10.60 4.65 -1.07
CA THR A 63 -12.00 4.47 -1.48
C THR A 63 -12.68 5.79 -1.83
N GLU A 64 -12.32 6.88 -1.16
CA GLU A 64 -12.86 8.22 -1.43
C GLU A 64 -12.43 8.76 -2.79
N ASN A 65 -11.34 8.26 -3.36
CA ASN A 65 -10.84 8.70 -4.66
C ASN A 65 -11.74 8.27 -5.82
N TRP A 66 -12.62 7.28 -5.65
CA TRP A 66 -13.64 6.93 -6.64
C TRP A 66 -14.66 8.06 -6.89
N GLY A 67 -14.81 9.01 -5.95
CA GLY A 67 -15.64 10.21 -6.12
C GLY A 67 -15.02 11.29 -7.02
N ARG A 68 -13.82 11.09 -7.54
CA ARG A 68 -13.19 12.01 -8.51
C ARG A 68 -13.82 11.87 -9.89
N PRO A 69 -13.62 12.87 -10.80
CA PRO A 69 -14.01 12.71 -12.19
C PRO A 69 -13.49 11.41 -12.79
N GLN A 70 -14.33 10.71 -13.57
CA GLN A 70 -13.99 9.38 -14.09
C GLN A 70 -12.69 9.38 -14.91
N GLU A 71 -12.46 10.42 -15.72
CA GLU A 71 -11.23 10.59 -16.51
C GLU A 71 -9.97 10.61 -15.62
N GLU A 72 -10.05 11.23 -14.43
CA GLU A 72 -8.94 11.25 -13.49
C GLU A 72 -8.71 9.85 -12.88
N VAL A 73 -9.79 9.16 -12.52
CA VAL A 73 -9.71 7.78 -11.99
C VAL A 73 -9.09 6.86 -13.03
N ASP A 74 -9.57 6.89 -14.26
CA ASP A 74 -9.06 6.05 -15.35
C ASP A 74 -7.58 6.30 -15.61
N MET A 75 -7.17 7.57 -15.64
CA MET A 75 -5.76 7.95 -15.78
C MET A 75 -4.89 7.45 -14.63
N LEU A 76 -5.38 7.50 -13.37
CA LEU A 76 -4.67 6.99 -12.20
C LEU A 76 -4.52 5.46 -12.25
N MET A 77 -5.55 4.74 -12.67
CA MET A 77 -5.50 3.28 -12.84
C MET A 77 -4.54 2.87 -13.97
N GLU A 78 -4.56 3.61 -15.09
CA GLU A 78 -3.61 3.39 -16.17
C GLU A 78 -2.16 3.66 -15.71
N LEU A 79 -1.93 4.75 -14.98
CA LEU A 79 -0.62 5.08 -14.42
C LEU A 79 -0.14 3.98 -13.45
N LEU A 80 -1.03 3.43 -12.62
CA LEU A 80 -0.73 2.30 -11.73
C LEU A 80 -0.30 1.08 -12.54
N CYS A 81 -1.08 0.64 -13.53
CA CYS A 81 -0.75 -0.52 -14.36
C CYS A 81 0.60 -0.34 -15.07
N ARG A 82 0.84 0.83 -15.66
CA ARG A 82 2.12 1.15 -16.31
C ARG A 82 3.30 1.14 -15.33
N SER A 83 3.08 1.66 -14.11
CA SER A 83 4.12 1.65 -13.09
C SER A 83 4.47 0.23 -12.67
N ILE A 84 3.49 -0.65 -12.49
CA ILE A 84 3.70 -2.06 -12.17
C ILE A 84 4.63 -2.71 -13.20
N VAL A 85 4.32 -2.56 -14.50
CA VAL A 85 5.13 -3.15 -15.56
C VAL A 85 6.53 -2.55 -15.62
N ASN A 86 6.65 -1.23 -15.51
CA ASN A 86 7.93 -0.53 -15.68
C ASN A 86 8.88 -0.72 -14.50
N GLU A 87 8.37 -0.96 -13.29
CA GLU A 87 9.18 -1.08 -12.08
C GLU A 87 9.52 -2.53 -11.72
N LEU A 88 8.88 -3.51 -12.35
CA LEU A 88 9.01 -4.93 -11.96
C LEU A 88 10.45 -5.41 -11.93
N ASP A 89 11.22 -5.15 -13.01
CA ASP A 89 12.63 -5.60 -13.10
C ASP A 89 13.50 -4.96 -12.01
N GLU A 90 13.26 -3.69 -11.68
CA GLU A 90 13.98 -2.99 -10.60
C GLU A 90 13.64 -3.58 -9.23
N LEU A 91 12.35 -3.82 -8.98
CA LEU A 91 11.88 -4.42 -7.73
C LEU A 91 12.47 -5.82 -7.51
N LEU A 92 12.53 -6.64 -8.56
CA LEU A 92 13.16 -7.96 -8.51
C LEU A 92 14.66 -7.87 -8.24
N ARG A 93 15.35 -6.94 -8.90
CA ARG A 93 16.79 -6.72 -8.71
C ARG A 93 17.14 -6.26 -7.28
N GLU A 94 16.35 -5.37 -6.72
CA GLU A 94 16.52 -4.85 -5.37
C GLU A 94 15.85 -5.74 -4.29
N GLN A 95 15.35 -6.92 -4.67
CA GLN A 95 14.68 -7.89 -3.79
C GLN A 95 13.53 -7.27 -2.98
N VAL A 96 12.70 -6.46 -3.64
CA VAL A 96 11.55 -5.77 -3.06
C VAL A 96 10.28 -6.58 -3.29
N LYS A 97 9.67 -7.03 -2.22
CA LYS A 97 8.36 -7.69 -2.22
C LYS A 97 7.24 -6.64 -2.24
N VAL A 98 6.24 -6.84 -3.08
CA VAL A 98 5.04 -5.99 -3.11
C VAL A 98 3.83 -6.77 -2.61
N VAL A 99 3.08 -6.17 -1.70
CA VAL A 99 1.80 -6.63 -1.19
C VAL A 99 0.79 -5.51 -1.39
N VAL A 100 -0.33 -5.79 -2.03
CA VAL A 100 -1.38 -4.79 -2.21
C VAL A 100 -2.49 -5.01 -1.20
N ILE A 101 -2.77 -4.01 -0.38
CA ILE A 101 -3.83 -4.03 0.62
C ILE A 101 -4.99 -3.13 0.20
N GLY A 102 -6.22 -3.60 0.45
CA GLY A 102 -7.48 -2.98 0.06
C GLY A 102 -8.38 -3.94 -0.71
N GLU A 103 -9.56 -3.46 -1.08
CA GLU A 103 -10.58 -4.28 -1.72
C GLU A 103 -10.34 -4.40 -3.23
N ARG A 104 -10.39 -5.63 -3.78
CA ARG A 104 -10.32 -5.86 -5.23
C ARG A 104 -11.65 -5.57 -5.92
N ALA A 105 -12.76 -5.65 -5.17
CA ALA A 105 -14.09 -5.38 -5.69
C ALA A 105 -14.21 -3.95 -6.24
N GLY A 106 -14.84 -3.80 -7.40
CA GLY A 106 -15.01 -2.51 -8.08
C GLY A 106 -13.83 -2.06 -8.94
N MET A 107 -12.68 -2.75 -8.90
CA MET A 107 -11.58 -2.51 -9.83
C MET A 107 -11.84 -3.22 -11.18
N SER A 108 -11.30 -2.68 -12.27
CA SER A 108 -11.35 -3.38 -13.55
C SER A 108 -10.49 -4.65 -13.52
N LYS A 109 -10.87 -5.62 -14.35
CA LYS A 109 -10.14 -6.88 -14.49
C LYS A 109 -8.64 -6.65 -14.80
N THR A 110 -8.36 -5.71 -15.68
CA THR A 110 -6.99 -5.34 -16.06
C THR A 110 -6.17 -4.86 -14.86
N VAL A 111 -6.74 -4.03 -13.99
CA VAL A 111 -6.04 -3.55 -12.78
C VAL A 111 -5.76 -4.71 -11.83
N VAL A 112 -6.75 -5.58 -11.61
CA VAL A 112 -6.58 -6.78 -10.75
C VAL A 112 -5.49 -7.70 -11.28
N GLU A 113 -5.47 -7.98 -12.59
CA GLU A 113 -4.44 -8.80 -13.22
C GLU A 113 -3.02 -8.24 -13.06
N HIS A 114 -2.85 -6.90 -13.14
CA HIS A 114 -1.55 -6.27 -12.90
C HIS A 114 -1.13 -6.35 -11.42
N ILE A 115 -2.09 -6.22 -10.51
CA ILE A 115 -1.83 -6.37 -9.08
C ILE A 115 -1.39 -7.81 -8.77
N GLU A 116 -2.12 -8.80 -9.28
CA GLU A 116 -1.77 -10.22 -9.11
C GLU A 116 -0.41 -10.57 -9.74
N LEU A 117 -0.07 -9.94 -10.87
CA LEU A 117 1.22 -10.09 -11.51
C LEU A 117 2.34 -9.63 -10.56
N ILE A 118 2.31 -8.40 -10.08
CA ILE A 118 3.39 -7.85 -9.26
C ILE A 118 3.53 -8.61 -7.93
N GLU A 119 2.42 -8.97 -7.29
CA GLU A 119 2.44 -9.76 -6.05
C GLU A 119 3.07 -11.14 -6.27
N ARG A 120 2.71 -11.83 -7.35
CA ARG A 120 3.23 -13.15 -7.70
C ARG A 120 4.72 -13.09 -8.03
N GLU A 121 5.13 -12.19 -8.93
CA GLU A 121 6.51 -12.11 -9.39
C GLU A 121 7.48 -11.70 -8.25
N THR A 122 7.02 -10.85 -7.31
CA THR A 122 7.87 -10.37 -6.21
C THR A 122 7.71 -11.21 -4.93
N ALA A 123 6.90 -12.27 -4.92
CA ALA A 123 6.57 -13.04 -3.72
C ALA A 123 7.79 -13.60 -2.97
N ALA A 124 8.85 -13.97 -3.70
CA ALA A 124 10.09 -14.54 -3.15
C ALA A 124 11.12 -13.49 -2.69
N CYS A 125 10.88 -12.19 -2.93
CA CYS A 125 11.79 -11.12 -2.53
C CYS A 125 11.77 -10.91 -1.01
N THR A 126 12.91 -10.56 -0.40
CA THR A 126 13.08 -10.60 1.06
C THR A 126 13.68 -9.35 1.71
N GLU A 127 14.25 -8.42 0.92
CA GLU A 127 14.98 -7.27 1.51
C GLU A 127 14.05 -6.18 2.03
N LEU A 128 13.04 -5.80 1.26
CA LEU A 128 12.04 -4.79 1.62
C LEU A 128 10.66 -5.30 1.25
N THR A 129 9.68 -5.12 2.11
CA THR A 129 8.26 -5.33 1.78
C THR A 129 7.54 -4.00 1.62
N ILE A 130 6.97 -3.75 0.44
CA ILE A 130 6.11 -2.60 0.18
C ILE A 130 4.66 -3.02 0.31
N LEU A 131 3.88 -2.27 1.10
CA LEU A 131 2.44 -2.38 1.18
C LEU A 131 1.81 -1.23 0.39
N LEU A 132 1.17 -1.55 -0.73
CA LEU A 132 0.44 -0.56 -1.54
C LEU A 132 -1.02 -0.54 -1.13
N CYS A 133 -1.47 0.56 -0.51
CA CYS A 133 -2.89 0.76 -0.18
C CYS A 133 -3.63 1.23 -1.44
N ILE A 134 -4.39 0.33 -2.08
CA ILE A 134 -5.15 0.58 -3.31
C ILE A 134 -6.60 0.20 -3.08
N ASN A 135 -7.54 1.10 -3.37
CA ASN A 135 -8.94 0.95 -3.00
C ASN A 135 -9.11 0.63 -1.51
N TYR A 136 -8.35 1.34 -0.70
CA TYR A 136 -8.24 1.10 0.73
C TYR A 136 -8.92 2.21 1.52
N SER A 137 -9.56 1.83 2.62
CA SER A 137 -9.93 2.74 3.70
C SER A 137 -9.80 2.03 5.05
N SER A 138 -9.36 2.75 6.07
CA SER A 138 -9.24 2.20 7.43
C SER A 138 -10.57 1.73 8.01
N ARG A 139 -11.66 2.46 7.74
CA ARG A 139 -13.01 2.05 8.17
C ARG A 139 -13.48 0.79 7.47
N GLY A 140 -13.20 0.64 6.17
CA GLY A 140 -13.48 -0.57 5.40
C GLY A 140 -12.72 -1.77 5.95
N GLU A 141 -11.44 -1.61 6.21
CA GLU A 141 -10.61 -2.64 6.80
C GLU A 141 -11.10 -3.09 8.18
N LEU A 142 -11.38 -2.14 9.09
CA LEU A 142 -11.94 -2.43 10.42
C LEU A 142 -13.29 -3.14 10.33
N THR A 143 -14.16 -2.72 9.40
CA THR A 143 -15.44 -3.37 9.17
C THR A 143 -15.26 -4.82 8.69
N ARG A 144 -14.31 -5.06 7.77
CA ARG A 144 -13.94 -6.40 7.31
C ARG A 144 -13.42 -7.26 8.46
N ALA A 145 -12.48 -6.75 9.25
CA ALA A 145 -11.91 -7.44 10.39
C ALA A 145 -13.00 -7.81 11.42
N ALA A 146 -13.87 -6.85 11.77
CA ALA A 146 -14.98 -7.09 12.69
C ALA A 146 -15.96 -8.17 12.17
N ARG A 147 -16.28 -8.17 10.87
CA ARG A 147 -17.13 -9.21 10.25
C ARG A 147 -16.49 -10.59 10.35
N ARG A 148 -15.20 -10.72 10.02
CA ARG A 148 -14.48 -11.99 10.11
C ARG A 148 -14.41 -12.53 11.54
N LEU A 149 -14.17 -11.66 12.52
CA LEU A 149 -14.20 -12.06 13.94
C LEU A 149 -15.61 -12.52 14.36
N ALA A 150 -16.65 -11.83 13.92
CA ALA A 150 -18.02 -12.25 14.18
C ALA A 150 -18.35 -13.61 13.53
N GLU A 151 -17.90 -13.85 12.30
CA GLU A 151 -18.05 -15.14 11.60
C GLU A 151 -17.35 -16.27 12.36
N LYS A 152 -16.11 -16.04 12.82
CA LYS A 152 -15.35 -16.99 13.68
C LYS A 152 -16.04 -17.26 15.02
N ALA A 153 -16.64 -16.23 15.61
CA ALA A 153 -17.40 -16.41 16.85
C ALA A 153 -18.68 -17.25 16.64
N VAL A 154 -19.40 -17.02 15.54
CA VAL A 154 -20.59 -17.80 15.19
C VAL A 154 -20.26 -19.25 14.86
N SER A 155 -19.13 -19.51 14.17
CA SER A 155 -18.66 -20.86 13.87
C SER A 155 -18.09 -21.61 15.08
N GLY A 156 -17.87 -20.93 16.22
CA GLY A 156 -17.25 -21.50 17.40
C GLY A 156 -15.72 -21.65 17.31
N GLU A 157 -15.09 -21.07 16.26
CA GLU A 157 -13.63 -21.05 16.11
C GLU A 157 -12.97 -20.08 17.09
N LEU A 158 -13.69 -19.03 17.52
CA LEU A 158 -13.21 -18.02 18.46
C LEU A 158 -14.30 -17.66 19.46
N SER A 159 -13.98 -17.65 20.76
CA SER A 159 -14.91 -17.10 21.76
C SER A 159 -14.88 -15.56 21.72
N PRO A 160 -16.02 -14.86 21.85
CA PRO A 160 -16.02 -13.39 21.97
C PRO A 160 -15.11 -12.86 23.09
N ALA A 161 -14.90 -13.62 24.16
CA ALA A 161 -13.99 -13.26 25.27
C ALA A 161 -12.50 -13.32 24.89
N GLU A 162 -12.17 -14.00 23.79
CA GLU A 162 -10.79 -14.13 23.28
C GLU A 162 -10.43 -13.05 22.25
N ILE A 163 -11.38 -12.13 21.95
CA ILE A 163 -11.10 -10.99 21.07
C ILE A 163 -10.23 -10.00 21.82
N THR A 164 -8.96 -9.92 21.43
CA THR A 164 -7.93 -9.02 21.96
C THR A 164 -7.44 -8.05 20.88
N PRO A 165 -6.63 -7.04 21.21
CA PRO A 165 -5.98 -6.21 20.18
C PRO A 165 -5.21 -7.04 19.15
N GLU A 166 -4.55 -8.12 19.59
CA GLU A 166 -3.75 -9.01 18.73
C GLU A 166 -4.62 -9.81 17.76
N THR A 167 -5.77 -10.32 18.23
CA THR A 167 -6.73 -11.00 17.33
C THR A 167 -7.31 -10.05 16.30
N ILE A 168 -7.58 -8.79 16.68
CA ILE A 168 -8.03 -7.75 15.74
C ILE A 168 -6.91 -7.46 14.72
N ALA A 169 -5.68 -7.23 15.19
CA ALA A 169 -4.52 -6.96 14.32
C ALA A 169 -4.29 -8.11 13.33
N GLY A 170 -4.47 -9.37 13.75
CA GLY A 170 -4.37 -10.53 12.89
C GLY A 170 -5.40 -10.59 11.76
N GLU A 171 -6.56 -9.93 11.91
CA GLU A 171 -7.60 -9.84 10.89
C GLU A 171 -7.47 -8.62 9.98
N LEU A 172 -6.54 -7.70 10.25
CA LEU A 172 -6.24 -6.60 9.33
C LEU A 172 -5.50 -7.12 8.09
N TYR A 173 -5.48 -6.32 7.02
CA TYR A 173 -4.68 -6.63 5.83
C TYR A 173 -3.18 -6.73 6.13
N THR A 174 -2.74 -6.04 7.20
CA THR A 174 -1.37 -6.02 7.70
C THR A 174 -1.09 -7.11 8.72
N GLY A 175 -1.98 -8.09 8.88
CA GLY A 175 -1.78 -9.20 9.82
C GLY A 175 -0.42 -9.86 9.66
N GLY A 176 0.36 -9.94 10.75
CA GLY A 176 1.73 -10.46 10.75
C GLY A 176 2.82 -9.44 10.35
N ILE A 177 2.46 -8.20 10.03
CA ILE A 177 3.38 -7.10 9.74
C ILE A 177 3.37 -6.13 10.95
N PRO A 178 4.53 -5.66 11.43
CA PRO A 178 4.56 -4.72 12.55
C PRO A 178 3.91 -3.38 12.18
N ASP A 179 3.37 -2.68 13.16
CA ASP A 179 2.84 -1.34 12.97
C ASP A 179 3.92 -0.35 12.49
N PRO A 180 3.57 0.71 11.77
CA PRO A 180 4.52 1.75 11.38
C PRO A 180 5.16 2.44 12.59
N ASP A 181 6.49 2.60 12.52
CA ASP A 181 7.26 3.40 13.49
C ASP A 181 7.21 4.89 13.16
N LEU A 182 6.90 5.24 11.88
CA LEU A 182 6.88 6.60 11.36
C LEU A 182 5.82 6.74 10.27
#